data_9aeb249813cd259b015fd70b3b149f3e
#
_entry.id   9aeb249813cd259b015fd70b3b149f3e
#
_cell.length_a   1.000
_cell.length_b   1.000
_cell.length_c   1.000
_cell.angle_alpha   90.00
_cell.angle_beta   90.00
_cell.angle_gamma   90.00
#
_symmetry.space_group_name_H-M   'P 1'
#
loop_
_entity.id
_entity.type
_entity.pdbx_description
1 polymer ?
#
loop_
_entity_poly.entity_id
_entity_poly.type
_entity_poly.pdbx_seq_one_letter_code
_entity_poly.pdbx_strand_id
1 'polypeptide(L)'
;MRQFHDILPGTCIHSVHEETRRAIADTIAKAHEMTDKLLPGDGAANEVTLINPLSFERSDVLYIDARGEGADGYASQTFTDLDGKRRMAIAGVNLSAFGSAKVRFTDKADSAASAFKLNGDCLDTPFACITFNETGAIASMIDKRTGRELVDGLPFNTFVMAEDVSAAWDNWDIDADSEDKFAPVGKLLSREVVSCGAVEMRIRSKWAISEKSTIEQDMVVSAASPMIAFDTVMDWHEGHRFLKAAFDTALHCDGVRSEIQFGHIRRSNHRSTDVEKARFEICNHKYSDLSENSYGIALINDCKYGLSVNEGSMRLSLHKGGLRPDKEGDMGRHVCRYAILPHCEGFSAQSVIQPAYEFNYAPLAISGNADVTPLASVDAKNVIVESVKPCEDAQHAYILRLYEAAGDYANANLTFGHAVKRLSICNMLEEEQSELDGTSLTFKPFQIRTVKVEY
;
A
#
# COMPACT_ATOMS: atom_id res chain seq x y z
N MET A 1 -6.30 -14.44 -18.27
CA MET A 1 -6.61 -14.10 -16.86
C MET A 1 -7.78 -14.97 -16.40
N ARG A 2 -7.65 -15.63 -15.26
CA ARG A 2 -8.72 -16.44 -14.67
C ARG A 2 -9.57 -15.53 -13.81
N GLN A 3 -10.73 -15.10 -14.34
CA GLN A 3 -11.56 -14.05 -13.72
C GLN A 3 -12.93 -14.56 -13.27
N PHE A 4 -13.14 -15.85 -13.26
CA PHE A 4 -14.42 -16.40 -12.81
C PHE A 4 -14.63 -16.11 -11.32
N HIS A 5 -15.87 -15.96 -10.88
CA HIS A 5 -16.20 -15.54 -9.52
C HIS A 5 -15.69 -16.48 -8.42
N ASP A 6 -15.47 -17.76 -8.71
CA ASP A 6 -14.87 -18.72 -7.77
C ASP A 6 -13.35 -18.57 -7.64
N ILE A 7 -12.69 -17.94 -8.59
CA ILE A 7 -11.23 -17.82 -8.65
C ILE A 7 -10.77 -16.53 -7.99
N LEU A 8 -11.45 -15.41 -8.22
CA LEU A 8 -11.09 -14.12 -7.65
C LEU A 8 -11.06 -14.11 -6.12
N PRO A 9 -12.05 -14.67 -5.40
CA PRO A 9 -12.04 -14.71 -3.95
C PRO A 9 -11.21 -15.85 -3.37
N GLY A 10 -10.52 -16.65 -4.19
CA GLY A 10 -9.74 -17.79 -3.73
C GLY A 10 -10.58 -19.02 -3.33
N THR A 11 -11.86 -19.07 -3.70
CA THR A 11 -12.77 -20.18 -3.39
C THR A 11 -12.71 -21.26 -4.45
N CYS A 12 -11.53 -21.74 -4.77
CA CYS A 12 -11.28 -22.75 -5.79
C CYS A 12 -10.56 -23.97 -5.22
N ILE A 13 -10.45 -25.03 -6.02
CA ILE A 13 -9.75 -26.26 -5.61
C ILE A 13 -8.23 -26.08 -5.67
N HIS A 14 -7.50 -26.90 -4.94
CA HIS A 14 -6.05 -26.81 -4.75
C HIS A 14 -5.25 -26.68 -6.07
N SER A 15 -5.58 -27.48 -7.08
CA SER A 15 -4.87 -27.44 -8.37
C SER A 15 -4.94 -26.06 -9.06
N VAL A 16 -6.04 -25.32 -8.88
CA VAL A 16 -6.20 -23.97 -9.43
C VAL A 16 -5.31 -22.98 -8.71
N HIS A 17 -5.13 -23.09 -7.40
CA HIS A 17 -4.18 -22.26 -6.64
C HIS A 17 -2.75 -22.50 -7.14
N GLU A 18 -2.35 -23.74 -7.32
CA GLU A 18 -1.02 -24.11 -7.83
C GLU A 18 -0.75 -23.58 -9.24
N GLU A 19 -1.71 -23.77 -10.15
CA GLU A 19 -1.60 -23.26 -11.51
C GLU A 19 -1.55 -21.73 -11.55
N THR A 20 -2.32 -21.04 -10.70
CA THR A 20 -2.34 -19.60 -10.62
C THR A 20 -1.02 -19.04 -10.09
N ARG A 21 -0.47 -19.62 -9.01
CA ARG A 21 0.85 -19.24 -8.48
C ARG A 21 1.94 -19.37 -9.54
N ARG A 22 1.93 -20.49 -10.28
CA ARG A 22 2.88 -20.75 -11.37
C ARG A 22 2.76 -19.73 -12.50
N ALA A 23 1.53 -19.51 -12.96
CA ALA A 23 1.27 -18.53 -14.04
C ALA A 23 1.67 -17.08 -13.64
N ILE A 24 1.44 -16.70 -12.38
CA ILE A 24 1.88 -15.39 -11.87
C ILE A 24 3.41 -15.30 -11.83
N ALA A 25 4.08 -16.32 -11.29
CA ALA A 25 5.55 -16.35 -11.22
C ALA A 25 6.18 -16.28 -12.61
N ASP A 26 5.68 -17.03 -13.59
CA ASP A 26 6.14 -17.00 -14.97
C ASP A 26 5.92 -15.62 -15.63
N THR A 27 4.78 -14.98 -15.33
CA THR A 27 4.47 -13.65 -15.84
C THR A 27 5.42 -12.59 -15.28
N ILE A 28 5.69 -12.64 -13.97
CA ILE A 28 6.63 -11.73 -13.30
C ILE A 28 8.05 -11.92 -13.87
N ALA A 29 8.51 -13.17 -13.99
CA ALA A 29 9.83 -13.47 -14.56
C ALA A 29 9.96 -12.93 -15.99
N LYS A 30 8.93 -13.11 -16.82
CA LYS A 30 8.93 -12.59 -18.18
C LYS A 30 8.90 -11.06 -18.23
N ALA A 31 8.17 -10.40 -17.31
CA ALA A 31 8.17 -8.94 -17.21
C ALA A 31 9.56 -8.41 -16.85
N HIS A 32 10.27 -9.03 -15.91
CA HIS A 32 11.66 -8.69 -15.58
C HIS A 32 12.61 -8.88 -16.78
N GLU A 33 12.53 -10.03 -17.47
CA GLU A 33 13.34 -10.28 -18.68
C GLU A 33 13.12 -9.21 -19.76
N MET A 34 11.87 -8.79 -19.95
CA MET A 34 11.54 -7.72 -20.90
C MET A 34 12.09 -6.36 -20.44
N THR A 35 12.00 -6.05 -19.16
CA THR A 35 12.54 -4.82 -18.58
C THR A 35 14.06 -4.76 -18.77
N ASP A 36 14.78 -5.83 -18.46
CA ASP A 36 16.23 -5.91 -18.62
C ASP A 36 16.68 -5.75 -20.08
N LYS A 37 15.87 -6.23 -21.03
CA LYS A 37 16.13 -6.07 -22.46
C LYS A 37 15.88 -4.65 -22.97
N LEU A 38 14.84 -3.98 -22.46
CA LEU A 38 14.44 -2.65 -22.89
C LEU A 38 15.22 -1.54 -22.21
N LEU A 39 15.65 -1.76 -20.99
CA LEU A 39 16.40 -0.83 -20.15
C LEU A 39 17.70 -1.51 -19.68
N PRO A 40 18.60 -1.85 -20.59
CA PRO A 40 19.87 -2.42 -20.18
C PRO A 40 20.69 -1.35 -19.46
N GLY A 41 20.96 -1.57 -18.18
CA GLY A 41 21.93 -0.77 -17.46
C GLY A 41 23.36 -1.05 -17.98
N ASP A 42 24.29 -0.16 -17.67
CA ASP A 42 25.72 -0.34 -18.03
C ASP A 42 26.44 -1.42 -17.20
N GLY A 43 25.71 -2.05 -16.24
CA GLY A 43 26.21 -3.13 -15.41
C GLY A 43 27.17 -2.68 -14.30
N ALA A 44 27.27 -1.39 -14.00
CA ALA A 44 28.07 -0.90 -12.88
C ALA A 44 27.53 -1.49 -11.55
N ALA A 45 28.36 -2.32 -10.90
CA ALA A 45 27.91 -3.12 -9.75
C ALA A 45 27.55 -2.28 -8.51
N ASN A 46 28.13 -1.09 -8.39
CA ASN A 46 27.94 -0.17 -7.28
C ASN A 46 26.91 0.95 -7.55
N GLU A 47 26.17 0.87 -8.65
CA GLU A 47 25.16 1.87 -9.02
C GLU A 47 23.83 1.19 -9.36
N VAL A 48 22.75 1.93 -9.15
CA VAL A 48 21.40 1.54 -9.52
C VAL A 48 20.65 2.77 -10.06
N THR A 49 19.90 2.58 -11.14
CA THR A 49 18.94 3.57 -11.61
C THR A 49 17.56 3.20 -11.06
N LEU A 50 16.98 4.10 -10.29
CA LEU A 50 15.64 3.96 -9.75
C LEU A 50 14.66 4.69 -10.66
N ILE A 51 13.60 4.01 -11.09
CA ILE A 51 12.60 4.56 -12.01
C ILE A 51 11.27 4.63 -11.27
N ASN A 52 10.66 5.79 -11.28
CA ASN A 52 9.33 6.02 -10.72
C ASN A 52 8.25 5.50 -11.70
N PRO A 53 7.45 4.49 -11.33
CA PRO A 53 6.34 4.03 -12.17
C PRO A 53 5.08 4.90 -12.04
N LEU A 54 5.09 5.92 -11.13
CA LEU A 54 3.93 6.75 -10.83
C LEU A 54 3.92 8.04 -11.66
N SER A 55 2.74 8.56 -11.90
CA SER A 55 2.49 9.77 -12.68
C SER A 55 2.69 11.08 -11.91
N PHE A 56 3.20 11.00 -10.69
CA PHE A 56 3.51 12.14 -9.83
C PHE A 56 4.89 11.98 -9.19
N GLU A 57 5.45 13.09 -8.75
CA GLU A 57 6.72 13.11 -8.04
C GLU A 57 6.60 12.40 -6.69
N ARG A 58 7.62 11.60 -6.34
CA ARG A 58 7.72 10.93 -5.05
C ARG A 58 9.05 11.20 -4.36
N SER A 59 9.03 11.22 -3.03
CA SER A 59 10.19 11.40 -2.17
C SER A 59 10.09 10.58 -0.87
N ASP A 60 9.25 9.55 -0.86
CA ASP A 60 9.12 8.59 0.23
C ASP A 60 10.41 7.79 0.46
N VAL A 61 10.46 7.01 1.54
CA VAL A 61 11.59 6.09 1.77
C VAL A 61 11.54 4.96 0.75
N LEU A 62 12.63 4.82 -0.01
CA LEU A 62 12.77 3.79 -1.04
C LEU A 62 13.48 2.57 -0.50
N TYR A 63 12.99 1.38 -0.84
CA TYR A 63 13.52 0.09 -0.40
C TYR A 63 14.05 -0.71 -1.57
N ILE A 64 15.37 -1.01 -1.55
CA ILE A 64 16.05 -1.77 -2.59
C ILE A 64 16.95 -2.86 -2.01
N ASP A 65 17.44 -3.76 -2.84
CA ASP A 65 18.45 -4.73 -2.41
C ASP A 65 19.75 -4.01 -2.07
N ALA A 66 20.33 -4.31 -0.91
CA ALA A 66 21.56 -3.67 -0.46
C ALA A 66 22.77 -4.23 -1.24
N ARG A 67 23.55 -3.34 -1.86
CA ARG A 67 24.80 -3.66 -2.55
C ARG A 67 26.02 -2.99 -1.90
N GLY A 68 25.82 -2.29 -0.79
CA GLY A 68 26.81 -1.58 0.02
C GLY A 68 26.29 -1.35 1.41
N GLU A 69 26.99 -0.52 2.19
CA GLU A 69 26.59 -0.15 3.54
C GLU A 69 25.77 1.16 3.59
N GLY A 70 25.84 1.97 2.52
CA GLY A 70 25.11 3.22 2.40
C GLY A 70 24.93 3.66 0.96
N ALA A 71 24.25 4.79 0.75
CA ALA A 71 24.01 5.45 -0.53
C ALA A 71 24.66 6.84 -0.53
N ASP A 72 25.47 7.14 -1.55
CA ASP A 72 26.24 8.39 -1.67
C ASP A 72 25.30 9.59 -1.82
N GLY A 73 25.46 10.56 -0.93
CA GLY A 73 24.66 11.79 -0.92
C GLY A 73 23.22 11.65 -0.36
N TYR A 74 22.82 10.48 0.14
CA TYR A 74 21.51 10.22 0.68
C TYR A 74 21.56 9.64 2.09
N ALA A 75 20.60 9.98 2.92
CA ALA A 75 20.40 9.25 4.18
C ALA A 75 19.97 7.82 3.87
N SER A 76 20.69 6.86 4.45
CA SER A 76 20.45 5.44 4.13
C SER A 76 20.86 4.52 5.27
N GLN A 77 20.23 3.36 5.33
CA GLN A 77 20.59 2.31 6.27
C GLN A 77 20.25 0.94 5.73
N THR A 78 21.04 -0.07 6.11
CA THR A 78 20.76 -1.46 5.76
C THR A 78 19.97 -2.14 6.89
N PHE A 79 19.15 -3.11 6.51
CA PHE A 79 18.39 -3.96 7.42
C PHE A 79 18.21 -5.35 6.82
N THR A 80 17.81 -6.31 7.65
CA THR A 80 17.41 -7.65 7.20
C THR A 80 15.89 -7.76 7.32
N ASP A 81 15.22 -8.01 6.21
CA ASP A 81 13.77 -8.16 6.16
C ASP A 81 13.30 -9.51 6.77
N LEU A 82 11.98 -9.74 6.79
CA LEU A 82 11.37 -10.96 7.31
C LEU A 82 11.65 -12.23 6.47
N ASP A 83 12.18 -12.07 5.25
CA ASP A 83 12.66 -13.17 4.41
C ASP A 83 14.16 -13.46 4.60
N GLY A 84 14.83 -12.73 5.50
CA GLY A 84 16.27 -12.85 5.72
C GLY A 84 17.12 -12.17 4.65
N LYS A 85 16.52 -11.37 3.75
CA LYS A 85 17.24 -10.64 2.72
C LYS A 85 17.79 -9.33 3.25
N ARG A 86 19.00 -9.00 2.83
CA ARG A 86 19.62 -7.72 3.17
C ARG A 86 19.10 -6.63 2.23
N ARG A 87 18.45 -5.64 2.81
CA ARG A 87 17.83 -4.51 2.11
C ARG A 87 18.46 -3.20 2.54
N MET A 88 18.22 -2.15 1.76
CA MET A 88 18.59 -0.77 2.07
C MET A 88 17.37 0.12 2.01
N ALA A 89 17.15 0.89 3.06
CA ALA A 89 16.22 2.02 3.10
C ALA A 89 16.98 3.30 2.75
N ILE A 90 16.45 4.09 1.82
CA ILE A 90 17.06 5.33 1.33
C ILE A 90 16.02 6.43 1.40
N ALA A 91 16.36 7.57 2.01
CA ALA A 91 15.52 8.76 2.06
C ALA A 91 16.14 9.93 1.29
N GLY A 92 15.29 10.84 0.82
CA GLY A 92 15.70 12.07 0.14
C GLY A 92 15.96 11.92 -1.37
N VAL A 93 15.68 10.76 -1.95
CA VAL A 93 15.72 10.58 -3.41
C VAL A 93 14.43 11.14 -4.00
N ASN A 94 14.53 12.21 -4.79
CA ASN A 94 13.38 12.76 -5.51
C ASN A 94 13.28 12.11 -6.88
N LEU A 95 12.16 11.46 -7.15
CA LEU A 95 11.83 10.84 -8.43
C LEU A 95 10.66 11.60 -9.07
N SER A 96 10.91 12.28 -10.17
CA SER A 96 9.84 12.95 -10.94
C SER A 96 8.84 11.92 -11.50
N ALA A 97 7.67 12.40 -11.94
CA ALA A 97 6.66 11.55 -12.61
C ALA A 97 7.29 10.76 -13.77
N PHE A 98 7.18 9.44 -13.77
CA PHE A 98 7.78 8.52 -14.76
C PHE A 98 9.28 8.76 -15.00
N GLY A 99 9.95 9.46 -14.09
CA GLY A 99 11.35 9.80 -14.19
C GLY A 99 12.25 8.84 -13.43
N SER A 100 13.54 9.16 -13.37
CA SER A 100 14.54 8.32 -12.73
C SER A 100 15.57 9.13 -11.94
N ALA A 101 16.23 8.46 -11.00
CA ALA A 101 17.41 8.95 -10.31
C ALA A 101 18.47 7.86 -10.21
N LYS A 102 19.73 8.25 -10.24
CA LYS A 102 20.87 7.35 -10.06
C LYS A 102 21.32 7.37 -8.62
N VAL A 103 21.52 6.20 -8.03
CA VAL A 103 22.01 6.03 -6.67
C VAL A 103 23.28 5.20 -6.73
N ARG A 104 24.34 5.71 -6.09
CA ARG A 104 25.61 5.02 -5.94
C ARG A 104 25.72 4.43 -4.54
N PHE A 105 26.07 3.16 -4.44
CA PHE A 105 26.35 2.50 -3.18
C PHE A 105 27.74 2.83 -2.68
N THR A 106 27.90 2.88 -1.36
CA THR A 106 29.19 3.09 -0.68
C THR A 106 29.44 1.99 0.35
N ASP A 107 30.73 1.77 0.67
CA ASP A 107 31.12 0.84 1.74
C ASP A 107 31.04 1.47 3.14
N LYS A 108 30.54 2.70 3.25
CA LYS A 108 30.38 3.43 4.50
C LYS A 108 28.91 3.50 4.85
N ALA A 109 28.56 3.04 6.05
CA ALA A 109 27.26 3.28 6.63
C ALA A 109 27.05 4.78 6.93
N ASP A 110 25.81 5.23 6.84
CA ASP A 110 25.44 6.56 7.29
C ASP A 110 25.67 6.66 8.81
N SER A 111 26.37 7.69 9.23
CA SER A 111 26.70 7.96 10.64
C SER A 111 25.77 8.99 11.30
N ALA A 112 24.73 9.44 10.59
CA ALA A 112 23.76 10.37 11.14
C ALA A 112 23.03 9.77 12.36
N ALA A 113 22.82 10.60 13.38
CA ALA A 113 22.16 10.16 14.59
C ALA A 113 20.70 9.78 14.32
N SER A 114 20.26 8.70 14.94
CA SER A 114 18.86 8.29 14.89
C SER A 114 17.96 9.33 15.58
N ALA A 115 16.84 9.63 14.95
CA ALA A 115 15.79 10.47 15.52
C ALA A 115 14.80 9.70 16.42
N PHE A 116 15.02 8.39 16.60
CA PHE A 116 14.13 7.50 17.35
C PHE A 116 14.74 7.15 18.70
N LYS A 117 13.88 7.05 19.73
CA LYS A 117 14.28 6.63 21.07
C LYS A 117 13.27 5.66 21.64
N LEU A 118 13.70 4.43 21.91
CA LEU A 118 12.88 3.43 22.58
C LEU A 118 13.39 3.26 24.02
N ASN A 119 12.54 3.57 25.00
CA ASN A 119 12.83 3.44 26.43
C ASN A 119 11.74 2.54 27.07
N GLY A 120 12.05 1.26 27.29
CA GLY A 120 11.06 0.29 27.73
C GLY A 120 9.94 0.14 26.71
N ASP A 121 8.72 0.47 27.10
CA ASP A 121 7.55 0.41 26.23
C ASP A 121 7.21 1.75 25.55
N CYS A 122 8.04 2.80 25.74
CA CYS A 122 7.79 4.11 25.15
C CYS A 122 8.74 4.36 23.98
N LEU A 123 8.19 4.56 22.80
CA LEU A 123 8.88 4.93 21.57
C LEU A 123 8.62 6.40 21.24
N ASP A 124 9.69 7.17 21.16
CA ASP A 124 9.68 8.56 20.69
C ASP A 124 10.17 8.62 19.24
N THR A 125 9.34 9.18 18.33
CA THR A 125 9.63 9.37 16.91
C THR A 125 9.55 10.86 16.56
N PRO A 126 9.99 11.31 15.39
CA PRO A 126 9.77 12.69 14.95
C PRO A 126 8.30 13.14 14.95
N PHE A 127 7.36 12.21 14.71
CA PHE A 127 5.95 12.54 14.52
C PHE A 127 5.04 12.09 15.66
N ALA A 128 5.44 11.11 16.46
CA ALA A 128 4.57 10.54 17.49
C ALA A 128 5.33 10.12 18.75
N CYS A 129 4.62 10.17 19.88
CA CYS A 129 4.97 9.45 21.10
C CYS A 129 4.07 8.22 21.19
N ILE A 130 4.65 7.04 21.22
CA ILE A 130 3.95 5.75 21.16
C ILE A 130 4.23 4.98 22.45
N THR A 131 3.19 4.41 23.05
CA THR A 131 3.32 3.52 24.20
C THR A 131 2.73 2.16 23.86
N PHE A 132 3.52 1.11 24.05
CA PHE A 132 3.07 -0.27 23.85
C PHE A 132 2.49 -0.83 25.15
N ASN A 133 1.55 -1.76 25.02
CA ASN A 133 1.08 -2.56 26.13
C ASN A 133 1.85 -3.90 26.23
N GLU A 134 1.49 -4.72 27.20
CA GLU A 134 2.09 -6.04 27.45
C GLU A 134 1.88 -7.05 26.31
N THR A 135 0.87 -6.84 25.46
CA THR A 135 0.64 -7.68 24.28
C THR A 135 1.43 -7.21 23.04
N GLY A 136 2.15 -6.08 23.15
CA GLY A 136 2.91 -5.48 22.06
C GLY A 136 2.09 -4.61 21.11
N ALA A 137 0.80 -4.40 21.40
CA ALA A 137 -0.06 -3.48 20.68
C ALA A 137 0.16 -2.02 21.13
N ILE A 138 -0.18 -1.04 20.29
CA ILE A 138 0.01 0.39 20.57
C ILE A 138 -1.15 0.87 21.43
N ALA A 139 -0.91 1.03 22.73
CA ALA A 139 -1.91 1.45 23.72
C ALA A 139 -2.19 2.96 23.67
N SER A 140 -1.20 3.76 23.28
CA SER A 140 -1.31 5.20 23.11
C SER A 140 -0.42 5.65 21.96
N MET A 141 -0.93 6.57 21.15
CA MET A 141 -0.19 7.23 20.07
C MET A 141 -0.56 8.71 20.03
N ILE A 142 0.32 9.55 20.54
CA ILE A 142 0.15 10.99 20.55
C ILE A 142 0.85 11.59 19.33
N ASP A 143 0.09 12.18 18.41
CA ASP A 143 0.63 12.93 17.28
C ASP A 143 1.26 14.24 17.76
N LYS A 144 2.58 14.36 17.64
CA LYS A 144 3.34 15.55 18.08
C LYS A 144 3.01 16.83 17.33
N ARG A 145 2.49 16.72 16.11
CA ARG A 145 2.11 17.88 15.29
C ARG A 145 0.90 18.63 15.87
N THR A 146 0.01 17.88 16.56
CA THR A 146 -1.25 18.39 17.09
C THR A 146 -1.41 18.21 18.60
N GLY A 147 -0.60 17.35 19.23
CA GLY A 147 -0.75 16.92 20.62
C GLY A 147 -1.94 15.99 20.86
N ARG A 148 -2.54 15.46 19.79
CA ARG A 148 -3.75 14.63 19.86
C ARG A 148 -3.40 13.17 20.15
N GLU A 149 -4.12 12.56 21.12
CA GLU A 149 -4.16 11.10 21.28
C GLU A 149 -5.02 10.50 20.15
N LEU A 150 -4.52 9.45 19.54
CA LEU A 150 -5.15 8.81 18.38
C LEU A 150 -5.89 7.52 18.72
N VAL A 151 -5.58 6.89 19.85
CA VAL A 151 -6.15 5.60 20.27
C VAL A 151 -7.33 5.85 21.20
N ASP A 152 -8.50 5.24 20.89
CA ASP A 152 -9.67 5.25 21.76
C ASP A 152 -10.41 3.91 21.66
N GLY A 153 -10.20 3.04 22.62
CA GLY A 153 -10.75 1.69 22.65
C GLY A 153 -9.68 0.62 22.63
N LEU A 154 -9.76 -0.34 21.71
CA LEU A 154 -8.70 -1.34 21.53
C LEU A 154 -7.41 -0.68 21.06
N PRO A 155 -6.26 -1.07 21.63
CA PRO A 155 -4.96 -0.62 21.16
C PRO A 155 -4.77 -0.85 19.65
N PHE A 156 -4.08 0.06 18.97
CA PHE A 156 -3.78 -0.10 17.55
C PHE A 156 -2.94 -1.35 17.30
N ASN A 157 -3.23 -2.02 16.18
CA ASN A 157 -2.63 -3.27 15.77
C ASN A 157 -2.89 -4.42 16.76
N THR A 158 -4.05 -4.39 17.44
CA THR A 158 -4.52 -5.54 18.19
C THR A 158 -5.06 -6.59 17.22
N PHE A 159 -4.54 -7.81 17.32
CA PHE A 159 -5.10 -8.92 16.56
C PHE A 159 -6.38 -9.41 17.24
N VAL A 160 -7.45 -9.52 16.46
CA VAL A 160 -8.73 -10.08 16.92
C VAL A 160 -9.12 -11.23 16.03
N MET A 161 -9.66 -12.29 16.62
CA MET A 161 -10.03 -13.51 15.89
C MET A 161 -11.43 -13.97 16.30
N ALA A 162 -12.21 -14.39 15.31
CA ALA A 162 -13.52 -14.98 15.47
C ALA A 162 -13.56 -16.42 14.98
N GLU A 163 -14.50 -17.21 15.49
CA GLU A 163 -14.94 -18.42 14.81
C GLU A 163 -15.72 -18.03 13.56
N ASP A 164 -15.42 -18.68 12.44
CA ASP A 164 -15.99 -18.41 11.13
C ASP A 164 -16.53 -19.69 10.52
N VAL A 165 -17.74 -20.07 10.90
CA VAL A 165 -18.49 -21.20 10.37
C VAL A 165 -19.74 -20.65 9.69
N SER A 166 -19.59 -20.35 8.39
CA SER A 166 -20.69 -19.82 7.58
C SER A 166 -21.83 -20.85 7.46
N ALA A 167 -23.07 -20.39 7.49
CA ALA A 167 -24.26 -21.24 7.30
C ALA A 167 -24.28 -21.90 5.91
N ALA A 168 -23.70 -21.20 4.90
CA ALA A 168 -23.51 -21.70 3.55
C ALA A 168 -22.20 -21.15 2.96
N TRP A 169 -21.60 -21.87 2.00
CA TRP A 169 -20.48 -21.40 1.19
C TRP A 169 -19.24 -20.98 1.99
N ASP A 170 -18.65 -21.93 2.68
CA ASP A 170 -17.59 -21.82 3.68
C ASP A 170 -16.58 -20.67 3.47
N ASN A 171 -15.90 -20.60 2.34
CA ASN A 171 -14.95 -19.53 2.05
C ASN A 171 -15.57 -18.29 1.38
N TRP A 172 -16.83 -18.39 0.95
CA TRP A 172 -17.50 -17.36 0.19
C TRP A 172 -18.16 -16.30 1.07
N ASP A 173 -18.89 -16.76 2.09
CA ASP A 173 -19.69 -15.90 2.95
C ASP A 173 -19.03 -15.62 4.30
N ILE A 174 -19.41 -14.51 4.89
CA ILE A 174 -19.18 -14.15 6.29
C ILE A 174 -20.54 -13.88 6.90
N ASP A 175 -20.91 -14.66 7.90
CA ASP A 175 -22.15 -14.46 8.62
C ASP A 175 -22.05 -13.27 9.57
N ALA A 176 -23.10 -12.48 9.69
CA ALA A 176 -23.11 -11.25 10.47
C ALA A 176 -22.82 -11.48 11.98
N ASP A 177 -23.15 -12.65 12.52
CA ASP A 177 -22.87 -13.03 13.90
C ASP A 177 -21.36 -13.19 14.20
N SER A 178 -20.51 -13.26 13.17
CA SER A 178 -19.04 -13.29 13.34
C SER A 178 -18.53 -12.04 14.04
N GLU A 179 -19.20 -10.89 13.88
CA GLU A 179 -18.80 -9.64 14.52
C GLU A 179 -18.87 -9.69 16.05
N ASP A 180 -19.87 -10.39 16.60
CA ASP A 180 -20.03 -10.57 18.04
C ASP A 180 -19.05 -11.60 18.64
N LYS A 181 -18.36 -12.36 17.79
CA LYS A 181 -17.40 -13.41 18.18
C LYS A 181 -15.94 -12.95 18.19
N PHE A 182 -15.62 -11.77 17.65
CA PHE A 182 -14.25 -11.30 17.65
C PHE A 182 -13.75 -10.99 19.05
N ALA A 183 -12.67 -11.63 19.43
CA ALA A 183 -11.97 -11.40 20.69
C ALA A 183 -10.47 -11.16 20.43
N PRO A 184 -9.78 -10.35 21.26
CA PRO A 184 -8.35 -10.18 21.18
C PRO A 184 -7.61 -11.52 21.30
N VAL A 185 -6.60 -11.70 20.44
CA VAL A 185 -5.70 -12.87 20.43
C VAL A 185 -4.26 -12.39 20.31
N GLY A 186 -3.33 -13.32 20.45
CA GLY A 186 -1.90 -13.03 20.28
C GLY A 186 -1.18 -12.87 21.62
N LYS A 187 -0.44 -13.92 21.99
CA LYS A 187 0.54 -13.85 23.06
C LYS A 187 1.86 -13.39 22.50
N LEU A 188 2.36 -12.24 22.94
CA LEU A 188 3.69 -11.75 22.55
C LEU A 188 4.76 -12.73 23.01
N LEU A 189 5.58 -13.21 22.08
CA LEU A 189 6.70 -14.14 22.33
C LEU A 189 8.03 -13.39 22.39
N SER A 190 8.24 -12.40 21.52
CA SER A 190 9.43 -11.57 21.48
C SER A 190 9.12 -10.21 20.87
N ARG A 191 9.89 -9.19 21.29
CA ARG A 191 9.95 -7.86 20.68
C ARG A 191 11.37 -7.34 20.76
N GLU A 192 11.95 -6.95 19.64
CA GLU A 192 13.30 -6.43 19.56
C GLU A 192 13.45 -5.36 18.48
N VAL A 193 14.42 -4.46 18.66
CA VAL A 193 14.81 -3.50 17.62
C VAL A 193 15.79 -4.20 16.68
N VAL A 194 15.37 -4.45 15.44
CA VAL A 194 16.20 -5.12 14.43
C VAL A 194 16.95 -4.14 13.52
N SER A 195 16.50 -2.88 13.47
CA SER A 195 17.20 -1.81 12.76
C SER A 195 16.83 -0.46 13.36
N CYS A 196 17.83 0.41 13.53
CA CYS A 196 17.62 1.79 14.01
C CYS A 196 18.73 2.68 13.43
N GLY A 197 18.36 3.63 12.58
CA GLY A 197 19.30 4.53 11.91
C GLY A 197 18.70 5.90 11.64
N ALA A 198 19.29 6.61 10.68
CA ALA A 198 18.86 7.95 10.30
C ALA A 198 17.51 7.97 9.58
N VAL A 199 17.18 6.90 8.85
CA VAL A 199 15.99 6.83 7.98
C VAL A 199 14.78 6.29 8.71
N GLU A 200 14.95 5.17 9.43
CA GLU A 200 13.85 4.46 10.07
C GLU A 200 14.29 3.67 11.30
N MET A 201 13.30 3.28 12.12
CA MET A 201 13.44 2.23 13.13
C MET A 201 12.49 1.09 12.79
N ARG A 202 13.00 -0.15 12.93
CA ARG A 202 12.22 -1.40 12.79
C ARG A 202 12.19 -2.14 14.11
N ILE A 203 10.98 -2.41 14.57
CA ILE A 203 10.73 -3.21 15.78
C ILE A 203 10.07 -4.50 15.33
N ARG A 204 10.81 -5.60 15.44
CA ARG A 204 10.31 -6.94 15.12
C ARG A 204 9.63 -7.54 16.32
N SER A 205 8.40 -7.98 16.14
CA SER A 205 7.64 -8.67 17.16
C SER A 205 7.11 -9.99 16.62
N LYS A 206 7.00 -10.97 17.50
CA LYS A 206 6.45 -12.28 17.18
C LYS A 206 5.35 -12.63 18.17
N TRP A 207 4.23 -13.12 17.66
CA TRP A 207 3.08 -13.56 18.46
C TRP A 207 2.72 -15.01 18.16
N ALA A 208 2.33 -15.75 19.19
CA ALA A 208 1.50 -16.93 19.03
C ALA A 208 0.03 -16.48 18.96
N ILE A 209 -0.61 -16.64 17.81
CA ILE A 209 -2.03 -16.28 17.61
C ILE A 209 -2.93 -17.39 18.16
N SER A 210 -2.45 -18.62 18.11
CA SER A 210 -3.04 -19.82 18.66
C SER A 210 -1.95 -20.79 19.06
N GLU A 211 -2.32 -22.04 19.35
CA GLU A 211 -1.35 -23.12 19.57
C GLU A 211 -0.60 -23.54 18.29
N LYS A 212 -1.13 -23.20 17.10
CA LYS A 212 -0.62 -23.67 15.82
C LYS A 212 -0.14 -22.56 14.90
N SER A 213 -0.64 -21.33 15.10
CA SER A 213 -0.41 -20.23 14.18
C SER A 213 0.36 -19.09 14.83
N THR A 214 1.26 -18.48 14.06
CA THR A 214 2.09 -17.36 14.51
C THR A 214 2.04 -16.19 13.54
N ILE A 215 2.29 -15.00 14.08
CA ILE A 215 2.59 -13.79 13.30
C ILE A 215 3.96 -13.29 13.68
N GLU A 216 4.78 -12.95 12.68
CA GLU A 216 6.00 -12.18 12.82
C GLU A 216 5.88 -10.90 12.01
N GLN A 217 6.21 -9.76 12.63
CA GLN A 217 5.91 -8.46 12.05
C GLN A 217 6.99 -7.44 12.40
N ASP A 218 7.44 -6.69 11.39
CA ASP A 218 8.24 -5.49 11.56
C ASP A 218 7.32 -4.26 11.59
N MET A 219 7.21 -3.61 12.73
CA MET A 219 6.67 -2.26 12.80
C MET A 219 7.75 -1.28 12.37
N VAL A 220 7.47 -0.49 11.33
CA VAL A 220 8.42 0.43 10.71
C VAL A 220 7.95 1.87 10.93
N VAL A 221 8.78 2.68 11.58
CA VAL A 221 8.58 4.11 11.75
C VAL A 221 9.67 4.88 11.02
N SER A 222 9.29 5.89 10.25
CA SER A 222 10.20 6.67 9.40
C SER A 222 10.51 8.05 10.00
N ALA A 223 11.70 8.57 9.72
CA ALA A 223 12.04 9.96 10.02
C ALA A 223 11.42 10.97 9.04
N ALA A 224 10.94 10.51 7.88
CA ALA A 224 10.40 11.34 6.81
C ALA A 224 8.87 11.40 6.74
N SER A 225 8.16 10.47 7.43
CA SER A 225 6.70 10.35 7.32
C SER A 225 6.07 9.96 8.66
N PRO A 226 4.86 10.46 8.97
CA PRO A 226 4.10 10.01 10.14
C PRO A 226 3.50 8.60 9.96
N MET A 227 3.65 7.98 8.80
CA MET A 227 3.18 6.62 8.52
C MET A 227 3.88 5.61 9.44
N ILE A 228 3.08 4.70 9.99
CA ILE A 228 3.57 3.49 10.68
C ILE A 228 3.18 2.30 9.85
N ALA A 229 4.17 1.62 9.27
CA ALA A 229 3.95 0.43 8.46
C ALA A 229 4.17 -0.85 9.27
N PHE A 230 3.49 -1.91 8.85
CA PHE A 230 3.54 -3.24 9.44
C PHE A 230 3.80 -4.27 8.34
N ASP A 231 5.08 -4.62 8.16
CA ASP A 231 5.48 -5.72 7.29
C ASP A 231 5.21 -7.03 8.03
N THR A 232 4.35 -7.88 7.50
CA THR A 232 3.74 -8.98 8.26
C THR A 232 3.90 -10.32 7.55
N VAL A 233 4.34 -11.32 8.30
CA VAL A 233 4.35 -12.73 7.89
C VAL A 233 3.49 -13.51 8.87
N MET A 234 2.53 -14.26 8.34
CA MET A 234 1.69 -15.18 9.10
C MET A 234 2.05 -16.62 8.71
N ASP A 235 2.24 -17.48 9.69
CA ASP A 235 2.27 -18.93 9.50
C ASP A 235 0.96 -19.48 10.07
N TRP A 236 0.01 -19.78 9.16
CA TRP A 236 -1.39 -20.02 9.47
C TRP A 236 -1.76 -21.51 9.38
N HIS A 237 -2.38 -22.03 10.43
CA HIS A 237 -2.78 -23.43 10.52
C HIS A 237 -4.15 -23.64 11.19
N GLU A 238 -5.03 -22.64 11.06
CA GLU A 238 -6.38 -22.67 11.63
C GLU A 238 -7.44 -22.84 10.54
N GLY A 239 -8.39 -23.73 10.77
CA GLY A 239 -9.61 -23.81 9.97
C GLY A 239 -10.77 -23.10 10.67
N HIS A 240 -11.69 -22.54 9.90
CA HIS A 240 -12.88 -21.85 10.41
C HIS A 240 -12.56 -20.75 11.44
N ARG A 241 -11.51 -19.98 11.16
CA ARG A 241 -11.12 -18.81 11.92
C ARG A 241 -10.96 -17.61 11.01
N PHE A 242 -11.33 -16.46 11.52
CA PHE A 242 -11.22 -15.18 10.83
C PHE A 242 -10.39 -14.21 11.67
N LEU A 243 -9.27 -13.76 11.13
CA LEU A 243 -8.30 -12.90 11.80
C LEU A 243 -8.35 -11.48 11.22
N LYS A 244 -8.37 -10.49 12.11
CA LYS A 244 -8.25 -9.06 11.74
C LYS A 244 -7.20 -8.35 12.58
N ALA A 245 -6.68 -7.22 12.05
CA ALA A 245 -5.94 -6.22 12.81
C ALA A 245 -6.88 -5.04 13.11
N ALA A 246 -7.00 -4.69 14.39
CA ALA A 246 -7.92 -3.66 14.88
C ALA A 246 -7.18 -2.34 15.15
N PHE A 247 -7.85 -1.22 14.81
CA PHE A 247 -7.40 0.16 15.02
C PHE A 247 -8.61 0.98 15.48
N ASP A 248 -8.79 1.09 16.80
CA ASP A 248 -9.88 1.89 17.35
C ASP A 248 -9.38 3.32 17.57
N THR A 249 -9.84 4.23 16.70
CA THR A 249 -9.35 5.61 16.63
C THR A 249 -10.22 6.58 17.43
N ALA A 250 -9.59 7.65 17.95
CA ALA A 250 -10.28 8.78 18.59
C ALA A 250 -10.87 9.78 17.56
N LEU A 251 -11.26 9.32 16.38
CA LEU A 251 -11.85 10.14 15.33
C LEU A 251 -13.37 10.07 15.36
N HIS A 252 -14.02 11.23 15.17
CA HIS A 252 -15.44 11.36 15.04
C HIS A 252 -15.80 11.87 13.64
N CYS A 253 -16.24 10.97 12.79
CA CYS A 253 -16.65 11.27 11.42
C CYS A 253 -17.93 10.48 11.07
N ASP A 254 -18.56 10.81 9.96
CA ASP A 254 -19.84 10.23 9.52
C ASP A 254 -19.69 9.26 8.36
N GLY A 255 -18.45 8.86 8.04
CA GLY A 255 -18.20 7.89 6.97
C GLY A 255 -16.73 7.60 6.74
N VAL A 256 -16.49 6.48 6.11
CA VAL A 256 -15.19 6.02 5.64
C VAL A 256 -15.09 6.19 4.13
N ARG A 257 -13.97 6.72 3.63
CA ARG A 257 -13.63 6.72 2.21
C ARG A 257 -12.74 5.55 1.92
N SER A 258 -13.19 4.65 1.04
CA SER A 258 -12.41 3.48 0.63
C SER A 258 -12.15 3.53 -0.86
N GLU A 259 -10.92 3.27 -1.27
CA GLU A 259 -10.57 3.20 -2.68
C GLU A 259 -11.35 2.09 -3.40
N ILE A 260 -11.79 2.41 -4.59
CA ILE A 260 -12.31 1.51 -5.61
C ILE A 260 -11.60 1.83 -6.94
N GLN A 261 -11.93 1.12 -8.01
CA GLN A 261 -11.37 1.36 -9.34
C GLN A 261 -11.69 2.79 -9.79
N PHE A 262 -10.65 3.54 -10.19
CA PHE A 262 -10.75 4.92 -10.68
C PHE A 262 -11.41 5.91 -9.72
N GLY A 263 -11.15 5.78 -8.42
CA GLY A 263 -11.66 6.71 -7.43
C GLY A 263 -11.85 6.09 -6.06
N HIS A 264 -12.78 6.64 -5.30
CA HIS A 264 -13.17 6.12 -3.99
C HIS A 264 -14.68 6.20 -3.80
N ILE A 265 -15.16 5.41 -2.87
CA ILE A 265 -16.55 5.48 -2.39
C ILE A 265 -16.56 5.88 -0.92
N ARG A 266 -17.48 6.77 -0.56
CA ARG A 266 -17.76 7.09 0.84
C ARG A 266 -18.93 6.24 1.32
N ARG A 267 -18.74 5.52 2.43
CA ARG A 267 -19.74 4.69 3.09
C ARG A 267 -19.97 5.20 4.52
N SER A 268 -21.19 5.01 5.02
CA SER A 268 -21.48 5.23 6.44
C SER A 268 -20.57 4.38 7.32
N ASN A 269 -20.07 4.95 8.41
CA ASN A 269 -19.31 4.24 9.44
C ASN A 269 -20.13 3.98 10.72
N HIS A 270 -21.46 4.12 10.65
CA HIS A 270 -22.39 3.80 11.74
C HIS A 270 -23.46 2.84 11.25
N ARG A 271 -24.19 2.21 12.18
CA ARG A 271 -25.13 1.12 11.92
C ARG A 271 -26.52 1.44 12.45
N SER A 272 -27.04 2.59 12.03
CA SER A 272 -28.33 3.10 12.51
C SER A 272 -29.53 2.46 11.81
N THR A 273 -29.35 1.98 10.58
CA THR A 273 -30.37 1.31 9.78
C THR A 273 -30.03 -0.15 9.54
N ASP A 274 -31.01 -0.97 9.15
CA ASP A 274 -30.78 -2.39 8.83
C ASP A 274 -29.89 -2.56 7.58
N VAL A 275 -29.94 -1.60 6.64
CA VAL A 275 -29.03 -1.60 5.47
C VAL A 275 -27.59 -1.36 5.89
N GLU A 276 -27.36 -0.44 6.84
CA GLU A 276 -26.02 -0.17 7.37
C GLU A 276 -25.49 -1.34 8.19
N LYS A 277 -26.35 -1.96 9.01
CA LYS A 277 -26.02 -3.19 9.77
C LYS A 277 -25.61 -4.33 8.83
N ALA A 278 -26.32 -4.50 7.71
CA ALA A 278 -26.01 -5.54 6.72
C ALA A 278 -24.68 -5.31 5.99
N ARG A 279 -24.14 -4.10 6.01
CA ARG A 279 -22.84 -3.73 5.42
C ARG A 279 -21.71 -3.74 6.45
N PHE A 280 -21.67 -4.77 7.28
CA PHE A 280 -20.67 -4.91 8.35
C PHE A 280 -19.26 -5.19 7.83
N GLU A 281 -19.13 -5.72 6.62
CA GLU A 281 -17.85 -5.93 5.94
C GLU A 281 -17.89 -5.21 4.59
N ILE A 282 -16.84 -4.46 4.27
CA ILE A 282 -16.72 -3.66 3.05
C ILE A 282 -15.44 -3.99 2.31
N CYS A 283 -15.45 -3.76 1.00
CA CYS A 283 -14.26 -3.87 0.17
C CYS A 283 -13.53 -2.53 0.11
N ASN A 284 -12.23 -2.58 0.24
CA ASN A 284 -11.31 -1.48 -0.04
C ASN A 284 -10.14 -2.00 -0.90
N HIS A 285 -9.34 -1.10 -1.46
CA HIS A 285 -8.10 -1.46 -2.11
C HIS A 285 -6.91 -0.84 -1.37
N LYS A 286 -6.19 0.09 -1.99
CA LYS A 286 -4.96 0.64 -1.42
C LYS A 286 -5.18 1.38 -0.09
N TYR A 287 -6.36 2.00 0.12
CA TYR A 287 -6.63 2.74 1.34
C TYR A 287 -8.09 2.72 1.77
N SER A 288 -8.28 2.94 3.06
CA SER A 288 -9.53 3.40 3.67
C SER A 288 -9.22 4.52 4.66
N ASP A 289 -9.98 5.60 4.61
CA ASP A 289 -9.72 6.82 5.35
C ASP A 289 -10.89 7.25 6.23
N LEU A 290 -10.61 7.47 7.50
CA LEU A 290 -11.48 8.16 8.44
C LEU A 290 -10.97 9.58 8.63
N SER A 291 -11.73 10.58 8.20
CA SER A 291 -11.36 11.98 8.32
C SER A 291 -12.46 12.83 8.93
N GLU A 292 -12.07 13.64 9.88
CA GLU A 292 -12.70 14.89 10.27
C GLU A 292 -12.35 15.99 9.23
N ASN A 293 -12.76 17.23 9.46
CA ASN A 293 -12.49 18.29 8.47
C ASN A 293 -10.99 18.59 8.27
N SER A 294 -10.18 18.50 9.33
CA SER A 294 -8.78 18.94 9.32
C SER A 294 -7.81 17.88 9.85
N TYR A 295 -8.29 16.68 10.15
CA TYR A 295 -7.46 15.59 10.66
C TYR A 295 -8.04 14.25 10.27
N GLY A 296 -7.18 13.27 9.98
CA GLY A 296 -7.62 11.94 9.64
C GLY A 296 -6.56 10.88 9.88
N ILE A 297 -6.99 9.63 9.76
CA ILE A 297 -6.14 8.44 9.78
C ILE A 297 -6.54 7.56 8.60
N ALA A 298 -5.63 7.38 7.67
CA ALA A 298 -5.79 6.42 6.61
C ALA A 298 -5.20 5.06 7.02
N LEU A 299 -5.94 3.99 6.78
CA LEU A 299 -5.45 2.61 6.81
C LEU A 299 -5.09 2.21 5.38
N ILE A 300 -3.83 1.95 5.14
CA ILE A 300 -3.27 1.59 3.84
C ILE A 300 -2.92 0.11 3.85
N ASN A 301 -3.08 -0.58 2.72
CA ASN A 301 -2.68 -1.98 2.59
C ASN A 301 -2.25 -2.32 1.15
N ASP A 302 -1.57 -3.44 0.97
CA ASP A 302 -1.07 -3.90 -0.32
C ASP A 302 -1.89 -5.05 -0.95
N CYS A 303 -2.66 -5.78 -0.15
CA CYS A 303 -3.38 -6.96 -0.66
C CYS A 303 -4.56 -7.43 0.21
N LYS A 304 -4.87 -6.73 1.31
CA LYS A 304 -5.94 -7.12 2.24
C LYS A 304 -7.15 -6.21 2.05
N TYR A 305 -8.11 -6.67 1.25
CA TYR A 305 -9.20 -5.82 0.75
C TYR A 305 -10.49 -5.88 1.56
N GLY A 306 -10.58 -6.74 2.56
CA GLY A 306 -11.70 -6.80 3.49
C GLY A 306 -11.50 -5.86 4.67
N LEU A 307 -12.53 -5.12 5.04
CA LEU A 307 -12.51 -4.17 6.15
C LEU A 307 -13.87 -4.08 6.81
N SER A 308 -13.93 -4.12 8.14
CA SER A 308 -15.09 -3.64 8.87
C SER A 308 -14.81 -2.28 9.50
N VAL A 309 -15.81 -1.39 9.43
CA VAL A 309 -15.73 -0.07 10.05
C VAL A 309 -16.99 0.16 10.86
N ASN A 310 -16.79 0.60 12.11
CA ASN A 310 -17.89 1.05 12.95
C ASN A 310 -17.41 2.22 13.81
N GLU A 311 -18.05 3.38 13.64
CA GLU A 311 -17.64 4.65 14.26
C GLU A 311 -16.14 4.95 13.98
N GLY A 312 -15.30 5.08 15.00
CA GLY A 312 -13.87 5.29 14.88
C GLY A 312 -13.05 4.00 14.73
N SER A 313 -13.68 2.81 14.77
CA SER A 313 -12.97 1.52 14.70
C SER A 313 -12.82 1.04 13.27
N MET A 314 -11.58 0.75 12.86
CA MET A 314 -11.24 0.07 11.61
C MET A 314 -10.63 -1.29 11.92
N ARG A 315 -11.12 -2.36 11.29
CA ARG A 315 -10.60 -3.72 11.46
C ARG A 315 -10.29 -4.32 10.11
N LEU A 316 -9.00 -4.36 9.76
CA LEU A 316 -8.50 -4.93 8.50
C LEU A 316 -8.57 -6.45 8.55
N SER A 317 -9.24 -7.07 7.59
CA SER A 317 -9.33 -8.52 7.43
C SER A 317 -7.99 -9.07 6.91
N LEU A 318 -7.24 -9.73 7.80
CA LEU A 318 -5.93 -10.27 7.45
C LEU A 318 -6.02 -11.64 6.81
N HIS A 319 -6.83 -12.53 7.39
CA HIS A 319 -6.94 -13.90 6.92
C HIS A 319 -8.24 -14.57 7.36
N LYS A 320 -8.84 -15.34 6.45
CA LYS A 320 -10.02 -16.17 6.68
C LYS A 320 -9.68 -17.61 6.27
N GLY A 321 -9.67 -18.51 7.24
CA GLY A 321 -9.28 -19.90 7.03
C GLY A 321 -10.47 -20.81 6.77
N GLY A 322 -10.98 -20.87 5.55
CA GLY A 322 -11.99 -21.83 5.14
C GLY A 322 -11.40 -23.24 4.92
N LEU A 323 -12.25 -24.26 4.90
CA LEU A 323 -11.88 -25.64 4.64
C LEU A 323 -12.47 -26.20 3.34
N ARG A 324 -13.26 -25.42 2.61
CA ARG A 324 -13.90 -25.82 1.36
C ARG A 324 -13.87 -24.68 0.34
N PRO A 325 -13.65 -24.99 -0.95
CA PRO A 325 -13.47 -26.31 -1.56
C PRO A 325 -12.08 -26.92 -1.35
N ASP A 326 -11.07 -26.14 -0.94
CA ASP A 326 -9.72 -26.60 -0.63
C ASP A 326 -9.47 -26.61 0.88
N LYS A 327 -9.13 -27.76 1.44
CA LYS A 327 -8.87 -27.90 2.88
C LYS A 327 -7.56 -27.27 3.33
N GLU A 328 -6.64 -27.05 2.41
CA GLU A 328 -5.28 -26.60 2.68
C GLU A 328 -4.99 -25.25 2.01
N GLY A 329 -5.94 -24.70 1.24
CA GLY A 329 -5.74 -23.52 0.41
C GLY A 329 -5.29 -22.28 1.16
N ASP A 330 -5.74 -22.14 2.40
CA ASP A 330 -5.43 -21.01 3.27
C ASP A 330 -4.34 -21.32 4.32
N MET A 331 -3.81 -22.54 4.34
CA MET A 331 -2.77 -22.95 5.29
C MET A 331 -1.38 -22.52 4.84
N GLY A 332 -0.48 -22.34 5.82
CA GLY A 332 0.93 -22.06 5.60
C GLY A 332 1.29 -20.57 5.69
N ARG A 333 2.32 -20.20 4.94
CA ARG A 333 2.93 -18.88 5.00
C ARG A 333 2.22 -17.87 4.13
N HIS A 334 1.78 -16.76 4.74
CA HIS A 334 1.17 -15.59 4.09
C HIS A 334 1.96 -14.32 4.39
N VAL A 335 2.07 -13.44 3.41
CA VAL A 335 2.76 -12.16 3.53
C VAL A 335 1.81 -11.04 3.17
N CYS A 336 1.80 -9.98 3.95
CA CYS A 336 1.08 -8.75 3.63
C CYS A 336 1.75 -7.56 4.30
N ARG A 337 1.46 -6.37 3.78
CA ARG A 337 1.87 -5.10 4.35
C ARG A 337 0.65 -4.21 4.53
N TYR A 338 0.58 -3.52 5.64
CA TYR A 338 -0.42 -2.48 5.88
C TYR A 338 0.20 -1.36 6.71
N ALA A 339 -0.46 -0.23 6.76
CA ALA A 339 0.04 0.92 7.50
C ALA A 339 -1.11 1.79 8.00
N ILE A 340 -0.86 2.54 9.07
CA ILE A 340 -1.68 3.68 9.46
C ILE A 340 -0.94 4.96 9.10
N LEU A 341 -1.66 5.92 8.54
CA LEU A 341 -1.14 7.23 8.15
C LEU A 341 -1.99 8.34 8.78
N PRO A 342 -1.59 8.88 9.95
CA PRO A 342 -2.20 10.10 10.47
C PRO A 342 -1.87 11.30 9.60
N HIS A 343 -2.86 12.13 9.26
CA HIS A 343 -2.66 13.34 8.47
C HIS A 343 -3.39 14.54 9.07
N CYS A 344 -2.74 15.71 9.02
CA CYS A 344 -3.22 16.95 9.65
C CYS A 344 -4.05 17.80 8.68
N GLU A 345 -4.45 17.24 7.57
CA GLU A 345 -5.34 17.86 6.58
C GLU A 345 -6.55 16.95 6.40
N GLY A 346 -7.59 17.43 5.78
CA GLY A 346 -8.69 16.59 5.34
C GLY A 346 -8.23 15.60 4.25
N PHE A 347 -9.11 14.71 3.84
CA PHE A 347 -8.87 13.78 2.74
C PHE A 347 -8.50 14.53 1.44
N SER A 348 -7.38 14.19 0.87
CA SER A 348 -6.90 14.75 -0.40
C SER A 348 -6.01 13.76 -1.16
N ALA A 349 -5.67 14.10 -2.40
CA ALA A 349 -4.70 13.34 -3.17
C ALA A 349 -3.35 13.25 -2.45
N GLN A 350 -2.89 14.35 -1.86
CA GLN A 350 -1.58 14.44 -1.24
C GLN A 350 -1.53 13.82 0.16
N SER A 351 -2.63 13.93 0.93
CA SER A 351 -2.66 13.40 2.30
C SER A 351 -2.89 11.89 2.38
N VAL A 352 -3.58 11.29 1.39
CA VAL A 352 -3.99 9.88 1.44
C VAL A 352 -3.68 9.14 0.14
N ILE A 353 -4.11 9.66 -1.04
CA ILE A 353 -4.09 8.87 -2.27
C ILE A 353 -2.66 8.61 -2.73
N GLN A 354 -1.85 9.66 -2.88
CA GLN A 354 -0.45 9.54 -3.33
C GLN A 354 0.39 8.67 -2.37
N PRO A 355 0.35 8.85 -1.04
CA PRO A 355 1.02 7.94 -0.10
C PRO A 355 0.58 6.48 -0.21
N ALA A 356 -0.70 6.22 -0.50
CA ALA A 356 -1.18 4.87 -0.71
C ALA A 356 -0.65 4.25 -2.01
N TYR A 357 -0.49 5.05 -3.07
CA TYR A 357 0.19 4.62 -4.29
C TYR A 357 1.68 4.36 -4.06
N GLU A 358 2.39 5.26 -3.37
CA GLU A 358 3.80 5.10 -3.02
C GLU A 358 4.05 3.82 -2.22
N PHE A 359 3.17 3.51 -1.26
CA PHE A 359 3.23 2.29 -0.46
C PHE A 359 3.06 1.01 -1.32
N ASN A 360 2.22 1.06 -2.35
CA ASN A 360 1.89 -0.09 -3.20
C ASN A 360 2.82 -0.27 -4.40
N TYR A 361 3.44 0.80 -4.90
CA TYR A 361 4.27 0.77 -6.11
C TYR A 361 5.71 1.13 -5.80
N ALA A 362 6.53 0.11 -5.63
CA ALA A 362 7.97 0.29 -5.48
C ALA A 362 8.59 0.86 -6.78
N PRO A 363 9.66 1.67 -6.71
CA PRO A 363 10.40 2.06 -7.89
C PRO A 363 11.05 0.82 -8.54
N LEU A 364 11.16 0.84 -9.87
CA LEU A 364 11.94 -0.17 -10.58
C LEU A 364 13.42 0.12 -10.36
N ALA A 365 14.19 -0.92 -10.05
CA ALA A 365 15.65 -0.81 -9.82
C ALA A 365 16.42 -1.50 -10.95
N ILE A 366 17.08 -0.73 -11.78
CA ILE A 366 17.93 -1.21 -12.88
C ILE A 366 19.38 -1.18 -12.43
N SER A 367 20.10 -2.29 -12.61
CA SER A 367 21.52 -2.39 -12.25
C SER A 367 22.39 -1.48 -13.12
N GLY A 368 23.18 -0.62 -12.48
CA GLY A 368 24.02 0.36 -13.16
C GLY A 368 23.23 1.59 -13.61
N ASN A 369 23.78 2.28 -14.61
CA ASN A 369 23.19 3.48 -15.18
C ASN A 369 22.31 3.13 -16.37
N ALA A 370 21.05 3.59 -16.33
CA ALA A 370 20.14 3.57 -17.45
C ALA A 370 19.65 5.00 -17.72
N ASP A 371 19.50 5.34 -18.98
CA ASP A 371 18.94 6.63 -19.38
C ASP A 371 17.42 6.47 -19.59
N VAL A 372 16.65 7.19 -18.77
CA VAL A 372 15.19 7.15 -18.80
C VAL A 372 14.67 8.56 -19.03
N THR A 373 13.96 8.74 -20.12
CA THR A 373 13.24 10.00 -20.40
C THR A 373 11.83 9.91 -19.79
N PRO A 374 11.43 10.86 -18.95
CA PRO A 374 10.06 10.91 -18.44
C PRO A 374 9.04 10.90 -19.57
N LEU A 375 8.08 10.00 -19.52
CA LEU A 375 7.10 9.84 -20.60
C LEU A 375 6.12 11.01 -20.66
N ALA A 376 5.52 11.31 -19.50
CA ALA A 376 4.55 12.37 -19.33
C ALA A 376 4.50 12.79 -17.86
N SER A 377 3.98 13.98 -17.59
CA SER A 377 3.59 14.41 -16.24
C SER A 377 2.30 15.24 -16.29
N VAL A 378 1.63 15.33 -15.13
CA VAL A 378 0.40 16.08 -14.93
C VAL A 378 0.60 17.04 -13.78
N ASP A 379 0.25 18.32 -13.93
CA ASP A 379 0.44 19.33 -12.90
C ASP A 379 -0.64 19.30 -11.79
N ALA A 380 -1.84 18.77 -12.09
CA ALA A 380 -2.92 18.64 -11.13
C ALA A 380 -2.69 17.44 -10.20
N LYS A 381 -2.60 17.69 -8.89
CA LYS A 381 -2.26 16.67 -7.87
C LYS A 381 -3.32 15.58 -7.70
N ASN A 382 -4.57 15.87 -8.02
CA ASN A 382 -5.70 14.94 -7.95
C ASN A 382 -5.99 14.22 -9.27
N VAL A 383 -5.16 14.43 -10.31
CA VAL A 383 -5.27 13.68 -11.57
C VAL A 383 -4.13 12.67 -11.68
N ILE A 384 -4.48 11.41 -11.81
CA ILE A 384 -3.55 10.28 -11.87
C ILE A 384 -3.58 9.68 -13.27
N VAL A 385 -2.40 9.40 -13.83
CA VAL A 385 -2.27 8.53 -15.00
C VAL A 385 -2.22 7.09 -14.50
N GLU A 386 -3.33 6.39 -14.62
CA GLU A 386 -3.46 5.01 -14.15
C GLU A 386 -2.81 4.00 -15.08
N SER A 387 -2.81 4.28 -16.37
CA SER A 387 -2.32 3.33 -17.37
C SER A 387 -1.62 4.04 -18.52
N VAL A 388 -0.50 3.48 -18.92
CA VAL A 388 0.23 3.81 -20.13
C VAL A 388 0.39 2.53 -20.93
N LYS A 389 -0.01 2.55 -22.20
CA LYS A 389 0.13 1.38 -23.09
C LYS A 389 0.42 1.81 -24.53
N PRO A 390 1.10 0.99 -25.34
CA PRO A 390 1.19 1.20 -26.78
C PRO A 390 -0.22 1.25 -27.39
N CYS A 391 -0.42 2.09 -28.39
CA CYS A 391 -1.66 2.11 -29.17
C CYS A 391 -1.79 0.83 -30.00
N GLU A 392 -2.97 0.22 -30.07
CA GLU A 392 -3.18 -1.02 -30.83
C GLU A 392 -3.13 -0.80 -32.34
N ASP A 393 -3.70 0.32 -32.81
CA ASP A 393 -3.93 0.57 -34.24
C ASP A 393 -2.94 1.56 -34.88
N ALA A 394 -1.96 2.07 -34.11
CA ALA A 394 -1.01 3.05 -34.62
C ALA A 394 0.42 2.77 -34.16
N GLN A 395 1.37 2.87 -35.09
CA GLN A 395 2.78 2.94 -34.78
C GLN A 395 3.15 4.36 -34.32
N HIS A 396 4.14 4.48 -33.43
CA HIS A 396 4.57 5.77 -32.87
C HIS A 396 3.45 6.52 -32.13
N ALA A 397 2.61 5.76 -31.45
CA ALA A 397 1.57 6.29 -30.57
C ALA A 397 1.40 5.44 -29.32
N TYR A 398 1.00 6.10 -28.24
CA TYR A 398 0.64 5.42 -26.98
C TYR A 398 -0.62 6.07 -26.38
N ILE A 399 -1.23 5.33 -25.46
CA ILE A 399 -2.44 5.72 -24.76
C ILE A 399 -2.11 6.06 -23.32
N LEU A 400 -2.56 7.21 -22.86
CA LEU A 400 -2.64 7.59 -21.46
C LEU A 400 -4.09 7.47 -21.00
N ARG A 401 -4.31 6.74 -19.91
CA ARG A 401 -5.61 6.73 -19.24
C ARG A 401 -5.49 7.43 -17.90
N LEU A 402 -6.17 8.56 -17.79
CA LEU A 402 -6.13 9.44 -16.64
C LEU A 402 -7.50 9.46 -15.95
N TYR A 403 -7.49 9.73 -14.66
CA TYR A 403 -8.73 9.98 -13.92
C TYR A 403 -8.52 11.00 -12.81
N GLU A 404 -9.59 11.70 -12.45
CA GLU A 404 -9.63 12.54 -11.25
C GLU A 404 -9.93 11.64 -10.04
N ALA A 405 -9.04 11.63 -9.03
CA ALA A 405 -9.01 10.61 -7.98
C ALA A 405 -9.65 11.05 -6.65
N ALA A 406 -9.81 12.35 -6.42
CA ALA A 406 -10.24 12.90 -5.13
C ALA A 406 -11.75 13.18 -5.03
N GLY A 407 -12.48 13.08 -6.15
CA GLY A 407 -13.90 13.41 -6.22
C GLY A 407 -14.16 14.92 -6.33
N ASP A 408 -13.26 15.62 -7.01
CA ASP A 408 -13.29 17.06 -7.18
C ASP A 408 -13.21 17.46 -8.68
N TYR A 409 -13.28 18.74 -8.94
CA TYR A 409 -13.05 19.30 -10.27
C TYR A 409 -11.57 19.59 -10.47
N ALA A 410 -11.00 19.27 -11.64
CA ALA A 410 -9.61 19.55 -11.94
C ALA A 410 -9.41 20.15 -13.33
N ASN A 411 -8.49 21.11 -13.42
CA ASN A 411 -7.83 21.50 -14.67
C ASN A 411 -6.40 20.98 -14.61
N ALA A 412 -5.99 20.26 -15.62
CA ALA A 412 -4.70 19.60 -15.68
C ALA A 412 -3.99 19.90 -17.00
N ASN A 413 -2.68 20.13 -16.94
CA ASN A 413 -1.85 20.25 -18.13
C ASN A 413 -0.89 19.06 -18.22
N LEU A 414 -0.81 18.49 -19.40
CA LEU A 414 0.14 17.43 -19.70
C LEU A 414 1.48 18.04 -20.14
N THR A 415 2.56 17.46 -19.66
CA THR A 415 3.93 17.76 -20.13
C THR A 415 4.59 16.46 -20.55
N PHE A 416 5.32 16.47 -21.65
CA PHE A 416 5.97 15.28 -22.23
C PHE A 416 7.48 15.47 -22.28
N GLY A 417 8.23 14.41 -22.02
CA GLY A 417 9.69 14.41 -22.13
C GLY A 417 10.21 14.27 -23.57
N HIS A 418 9.34 14.20 -24.55
CA HIS A 418 9.65 14.05 -25.99
C HIS A 418 8.73 14.92 -26.84
N ALA A 419 9.05 15.08 -28.10
CA ALA A 419 8.21 15.85 -29.03
C ALA A 419 6.90 15.08 -29.31
N VAL A 420 5.79 15.78 -29.19
CA VAL A 420 4.45 15.28 -29.50
C VAL A 420 3.98 15.94 -30.78
N LYS A 421 3.45 15.13 -31.72
CA LYS A 421 2.89 15.60 -32.99
C LYS A 421 1.41 15.95 -32.84
N ARG A 422 0.66 15.08 -32.18
CA ARG A 422 -0.80 15.22 -32.04
C ARG A 422 -1.30 14.58 -30.76
N LEU A 423 -2.33 15.18 -30.18
CA LEU A 423 -3.09 14.64 -29.05
C LEU A 423 -4.55 14.47 -29.47
N SER A 424 -5.14 13.33 -29.10
CA SER A 424 -6.55 13.06 -29.35
C SER A 424 -7.24 12.52 -28.10
N ILE A 425 -8.48 12.94 -27.87
CA ILE A 425 -9.37 12.35 -26.87
C ILE A 425 -10.00 11.11 -27.50
N CYS A 426 -9.91 10.00 -26.79
CA CYS A 426 -10.48 8.72 -27.20
C CYS A 426 -11.56 8.22 -26.23
N ASN A 427 -12.37 7.28 -26.67
CA ASN A 427 -13.20 6.47 -25.79
C ASN A 427 -12.37 5.34 -25.14
N MET A 428 -13.02 4.45 -24.37
CA MET A 428 -12.34 3.34 -23.68
C MET A 428 -11.80 2.26 -24.64
N LEU A 429 -12.30 2.22 -25.88
CA LEU A 429 -11.83 1.34 -26.96
C LEU A 429 -10.74 1.98 -27.83
N GLU A 430 -10.23 3.16 -27.42
CA GLU A 430 -9.17 3.93 -28.11
C GLU A 430 -9.61 4.55 -29.44
N GLU A 431 -10.91 4.55 -29.73
CA GLU A 431 -11.47 5.23 -30.89
C GLU A 431 -11.46 6.76 -30.67
N GLU A 432 -10.87 7.48 -31.60
CA GLU A 432 -10.75 8.94 -31.55
C GLU A 432 -12.14 9.60 -31.60
N GLN A 433 -12.38 10.51 -30.66
CA GLN A 433 -13.61 11.30 -30.57
C GLN A 433 -13.38 12.76 -30.98
N SER A 434 -12.25 13.32 -30.62
CA SER A 434 -11.88 14.70 -30.99
C SER A 434 -10.36 14.89 -30.86
N GLU A 435 -9.84 15.84 -31.62
CA GLU A 435 -8.49 16.35 -31.41
C GLU A 435 -8.44 17.21 -30.14
N LEU A 436 -7.35 17.11 -29.40
CA LEU A 436 -7.08 17.95 -28.25
C LEU A 436 -6.15 19.11 -28.68
N ASP A 437 -6.69 20.33 -28.68
CA ASP A 437 -5.92 21.53 -28.96
C ASP A 437 -5.08 21.90 -27.72
N GLY A 438 -3.77 21.82 -27.86
CA GLY A 438 -2.81 21.99 -26.75
C GLY A 438 -2.74 20.81 -25.80
N THR A 439 -2.42 21.03 -24.53
CA THR A 439 -2.15 19.99 -23.51
C THR A 439 -3.09 20.05 -22.32
N SER A 440 -4.08 20.96 -22.34
CA SER A 440 -4.95 21.21 -21.20
C SER A 440 -6.20 20.33 -21.22
N LEU A 441 -6.49 19.72 -20.07
CA LEU A 441 -7.63 18.83 -19.85
C LEU A 441 -8.44 19.30 -18.64
N THR A 442 -9.75 19.18 -18.74
CA THR A 442 -10.68 19.43 -17.63
C THR A 442 -11.30 18.12 -17.19
N PHE A 443 -11.39 17.90 -15.87
CA PHE A 443 -11.99 16.73 -15.27
C PHE A 443 -13.14 17.12 -14.33
N LYS A 444 -14.24 16.40 -14.42
CA LYS A 444 -15.27 16.34 -13.38
C LYS A 444 -14.86 15.33 -12.31
N PRO A 445 -15.50 15.32 -11.13
CA PRO A 445 -15.28 14.31 -10.12
C PRO A 445 -15.30 12.88 -10.71
N PHE A 446 -14.24 12.14 -10.44
CA PHE A 446 -14.02 10.74 -10.90
C PHE A 446 -14.07 10.53 -12.41
N GLN A 447 -13.90 11.59 -13.19
CA GLN A 447 -13.93 11.46 -14.65
C GLN A 447 -12.67 10.77 -15.16
N ILE A 448 -12.89 9.74 -16.00
CA ILE A 448 -11.83 9.06 -16.73
C ILE A 448 -11.66 9.75 -18.10
N ARG A 449 -10.43 9.98 -18.51
CA ARG A 449 -10.03 10.46 -19.83
C ARG A 449 -9.03 9.51 -20.47
N THR A 450 -9.23 9.20 -21.72
CA THR A 450 -8.27 8.45 -22.54
C THR A 450 -7.68 9.39 -23.57
N VAL A 451 -6.37 9.54 -23.56
CA VAL A 451 -5.63 10.43 -24.48
C VAL A 451 -4.66 9.58 -25.31
N LYS A 452 -4.77 9.68 -26.61
CA LYS A 452 -3.81 9.13 -27.57
C LYS A 452 -2.75 10.19 -27.83
N VAL A 453 -1.51 9.78 -27.72
CA VAL A 453 -0.31 10.62 -27.93
C VAL A 453 0.43 10.09 -29.13
N GLU A 454 0.54 10.87 -30.21
CA GLU A 454 1.34 10.56 -31.39
C GLU A 454 2.67 11.33 -31.35
N TYR A 455 3.80 10.63 -31.63
CA TYR A 455 5.17 11.16 -31.52
C TYR A 455 6.09 10.78 -32.67
#